data_7b2c61108cfc526781b026776cfda8e9
#
_entry.id   7b2c61108cfc526781b026776cfda8e9
#
_cell.length_a   1.000
_cell.length_b   1.000
_cell.length_c   1.000
_cell.angle_alpha   90.00
_cell.angle_beta   90.00
_cell.angle_gamma   90.00
#
_symmetry.space_group_name_H-M   'P 1'
#
loop_
_entity.id
_entity.type
_entity.pdbx_description
1 polymer ?
#
loop_
_entity_poly.entity_id
_entity_poly.type
_entity_poly.pdbx_seq_one_letter_code
_entity_poly.pdbx_strand_id
1 'polypeptide(L)'
;TYLPVLKASGTAKAGLRINPECSTQEGHAIYDPCAPGSRMGIRACDFTDELADLVDGLHFHTLCEQNSDDLETTLRAVEEKFGKWLFKMNWLNMGGGHHITREDYDIERLISCINHMKETYGLQIYLEPGEAVALNAGYNVTEVLDIVENNGKILILDTSAACHMPDVLEMPYRPPLKGSGLPGEKPVSYTHLTL
;
A
#
# COMPACT_ATOMS: atom_id res chain seq x y z
N THR A 1 8.81 14.88 -18.74
CA THR A 1 8.83 14.79 -20.21
C THR A 1 7.41 14.75 -20.78
N TYR A 2 6.45 14.09 -20.13
CA TYR A 2 5.07 13.95 -20.64
C TYR A 2 4.09 15.03 -20.12
N LEU A 3 4.38 15.75 -19.06
CA LEU A 3 3.50 16.77 -18.48
C LEU A 3 3.04 17.85 -19.49
N PRO A 4 3.93 18.42 -20.32
CA PRO A 4 3.50 19.41 -21.33
C PRO A 4 2.52 18.83 -22.34
N VAL A 5 2.69 17.55 -22.70
CA VAL A 5 1.79 16.83 -23.63
C VAL A 5 0.42 16.60 -23.00
N LEU A 6 0.37 16.18 -21.73
CA LEU A 6 -0.86 16.02 -20.98
C LEU A 6 -1.62 17.33 -20.82
N LYS A 7 -0.93 18.41 -20.50
CA LYS A 7 -1.55 19.74 -20.42
C LYS A 7 -2.05 20.25 -21.77
N ALA A 8 -1.35 19.97 -22.85
CA ALA A 8 -1.79 20.34 -24.19
C ALA A 8 -3.08 19.62 -24.63
N SER A 9 -3.38 18.45 -24.08
CA SER A 9 -4.66 17.74 -24.32
C SER A 9 -5.88 18.45 -23.73
N GLY A 10 -5.70 19.33 -22.75
CA GLY A 10 -6.73 20.20 -22.17
C GLY A 10 -7.78 19.55 -21.28
N THR A 11 -7.80 18.22 -21.17
CA THR A 11 -8.87 17.49 -20.47
C THR A 11 -8.41 16.74 -19.21
N ALA A 12 -7.12 16.40 -19.11
CA ALA A 12 -6.58 15.64 -18.00
C ALA A 12 -5.99 16.54 -16.92
N LYS A 13 -6.30 16.28 -15.65
CA LYS A 13 -5.60 16.84 -14.51
C LYS A 13 -4.36 15.98 -14.25
N ALA A 14 -3.23 16.63 -14.07
CA ALA A 14 -1.96 15.96 -13.86
C ALA A 14 -1.51 16.03 -12.41
N GLY A 15 -0.92 14.94 -11.90
CA GLY A 15 -0.26 14.91 -10.62
C GLY A 15 1.15 14.35 -10.69
N LEU A 16 1.94 14.65 -9.67
CA LEU A 16 3.28 14.09 -9.52
C LEU A 16 3.36 13.26 -8.24
N ARG A 17 3.98 12.08 -8.36
CA ARG A 17 4.36 11.30 -7.18
C ARG A 17 5.58 11.94 -6.54
N ILE A 18 5.46 12.24 -5.26
CA ILE A 18 6.52 12.75 -4.40
C ILE A 18 7.07 11.64 -3.51
N ASN A 19 8.33 11.77 -3.12
CA ASN A 19 8.96 10.93 -2.11
C ASN A 19 9.29 11.79 -0.88
N PRO A 20 8.57 11.61 0.24
CA PRO A 20 8.83 12.35 1.46
C PRO A 20 10.10 11.90 2.18
N GLU A 21 10.79 10.86 1.68
CA GLU A 21 12.01 10.30 2.30
C GLU A 21 11.78 10.01 3.80
N CYS A 22 10.61 9.46 4.11
CA CYS A 22 10.19 9.06 5.44
C CYS A 22 9.65 7.63 5.35
N SER A 23 10.41 6.68 5.87
CA SER A 23 10.01 5.28 5.96
C SER A 23 9.48 4.97 7.34
N THR A 24 8.34 4.28 7.37
CA THR A 24 7.75 3.69 8.57
C THR A 24 7.69 2.16 8.46
N GLN A 25 8.35 1.59 7.43
CA GLN A 25 8.37 0.15 7.18
C GLN A 25 9.35 -0.56 8.12
N GLU A 26 8.84 -1.47 8.95
CA GLU A 26 9.67 -2.26 9.88
C GLU A 26 10.08 -3.64 9.34
N GLY A 27 9.42 -4.14 8.30
CA GLY A 27 9.54 -5.55 7.90
C GLY A 27 10.35 -5.80 6.63
N HIS A 28 9.96 -5.28 5.51
CA HIS A 28 10.50 -5.68 4.20
C HIS A 28 10.97 -4.48 3.38
N ALA A 29 12.28 -4.28 3.32
CA ALA A 29 12.91 -3.20 2.55
C ALA A 29 12.47 -3.15 1.07
N ILE A 30 12.06 -4.28 0.50
CA ILE A 30 11.56 -4.35 -0.88
C ILE A 30 10.24 -3.57 -1.07
N TYR A 31 9.46 -3.41 -0.01
CA TYR A 31 8.18 -2.68 -0.02
C TYR A 31 8.29 -1.27 0.56
N ASP A 32 9.52 -0.79 0.79
CA ASP A 32 9.77 0.57 1.25
C ASP A 32 10.05 1.51 0.07
N PRO A 33 9.04 2.26 -0.40
CA PRO A 33 9.24 3.21 -1.48
C PRO A 33 10.06 4.44 -1.08
N CYS A 34 10.30 4.63 0.22
CA CYS A 34 11.11 5.72 0.78
C CYS A 34 12.53 5.31 1.15
N ALA A 35 12.90 4.04 0.91
CA ALA A 35 14.26 3.57 1.16
C ALA A 35 15.33 4.40 0.43
N PRO A 36 16.53 4.53 0.98
CA PRO A 36 17.64 5.17 0.28
C PRO A 36 17.89 4.58 -1.11
N GLY A 37 17.98 5.42 -2.13
CA GLY A 37 18.14 4.99 -3.52
C GLY A 37 16.83 4.60 -4.23
N SER A 38 15.67 4.73 -3.59
CA SER A 38 14.39 4.49 -4.24
C SER A 38 14.16 5.48 -5.39
N ARG A 39 13.64 4.93 -6.50
CA ARG A 39 13.21 5.70 -7.68
C ARG A 39 11.75 6.16 -7.61
N MET A 40 11.06 5.88 -6.50
CA MET A 40 9.61 6.02 -6.37
C MET A 40 9.23 7.41 -5.88
N GLY A 41 9.02 8.31 -6.82
CA GLY A 41 8.62 9.69 -6.54
C GLY A 41 9.78 10.71 -6.57
N ILE A 42 9.42 11.97 -6.71
CA ILE A 42 10.35 13.09 -6.76
C ILE A 42 10.66 13.54 -5.33
N ARG A 43 11.93 13.68 -5.00
CA ARG A 43 12.36 14.18 -3.69
C ARG A 43 12.22 15.71 -3.63
N ALA A 44 12.13 16.25 -2.43
CA ALA A 44 11.97 17.70 -2.25
C ALA A 44 13.11 18.53 -2.84
N CYS A 45 14.36 18.01 -2.83
CA CYS A 45 15.50 18.67 -3.43
C CYS A 45 15.42 18.80 -4.96
N ASP A 46 14.64 17.92 -5.61
CA ASP A 46 14.45 17.87 -7.06
C ASP A 46 13.08 18.47 -7.48
N PHE A 47 12.24 18.89 -6.52
CA PHE A 47 10.92 19.47 -6.77
C PHE A 47 11.04 21.00 -6.81
N THR A 48 10.59 21.62 -7.90
CA THR A 48 10.71 23.06 -8.14
C THR A 48 9.37 23.77 -8.23
N ASP A 49 9.36 25.08 -8.14
CA ASP A 49 8.14 25.87 -8.29
C ASP A 49 7.56 25.76 -9.71
N GLU A 50 8.39 25.62 -10.72
CA GLU A 50 7.96 25.40 -12.10
C GLU A 50 7.27 24.04 -12.26
N LEU A 51 7.72 23.00 -11.56
CA LEU A 51 7.03 21.72 -11.52
C LEU A 51 5.69 21.82 -10.80
N ALA A 52 5.63 22.56 -9.70
CA ALA A 52 4.39 22.80 -8.98
C ALA A 52 3.34 23.51 -9.85
N ASP A 53 3.76 24.48 -10.67
CA ASP A 53 2.87 25.23 -11.57
C ASP A 53 2.35 24.37 -12.76
N LEU A 54 2.99 23.24 -13.00
CA LEU A 54 2.60 22.30 -14.07
C LEU A 54 1.61 21.20 -13.62
N VAL A 55 1.31 21.08 -12.35
CA VAL A 55 0.48 19.97 -11.81
C VAL A 55 -0.70 20.48 -11.03
N ASP A 56 -1.73 19.65 -10.97
CA ASP A 56 -2.96 19.94 -10.24
C ASP A 56 -2.97 19.30 -8.84
N GLY A 57 -2.09 18.36 -8.58
CA GLY A 57 -2.02 17.67 -7.31
C GLY A 57 -0.75 16.86 -7.10
N LEU A 58 -0.60 16.36 -5.89
CA LEU A 58 0.50 15.49 -5.50
C LEU A 58 -0.01 14.11 -5.08
N HIS A 59 0.84 13.13 -5.21
CA HIS A 59 0.61 11.76 -4.79
C HIS A 59 1.83 11.26 -4.04
N PHE A 60 1.62 10.51 -2.96
CA PHE A 60 2.64 9.66 -2.37
C PHE A 60 2.03 8.28 -2.07
N HIS A 61 2.89 7.26 -2.02
CA HIS A 61 2.50 5.91 -1.62
C HIS A 61 3.67 5.35 -0.82
N THR A 62 3.54 5.35 0.49
CA THR A 62 4.63 5.05 1.45
C THR A 62 4.30 3.88 2.36
N LEU A 63 3.03 3.56 2.51
CA LEU A 63 2.54 2.53 3.42
C LEU A 63 2.38 1.18 2.72
N CYS A 64 2.50 0.11 3.50
CA CYS A 64 2.15 -1.26 3.13
C CYS A 64 1.55 -1.95 4.36
N GLU A 65 0.24 -2.20 4.36
CA GLU A 65 -0.52 -2.82 5.46
C GLU A 65 -0.33 -2.16 6.83
N GLN A 66 -0.21 -0.82 6.84
CA GLN A 66 0.08 -0.06 8.05
C GLN A 66 -1.14 0.68 8.60
N ASN A 67 -1.02 1.12 9.87
CA ASN A 67 -2.05 1.87 10.57
C ASN A 67 -1.92 3.39 10.32
N SER A 68 -2.82 4.17 10.86
CA SER A 68 -2.91 5.61 10.65
C SER A 68 -1.86 6.45 11.37
N ASP A 69 -1.17 5.90 12.37
CA ASP A 69 -0.01 6.55 13.02
C ASP A 69 1.20 6.63 12.07
N ASP A 70 1.39 5.61 11.23
CA ASP A 70 2.38 5.64 10.15
C ASP A 70 2.04 6.69 9.09
N LEU A 71 0.73 6.83 8.76
CA LEU A 71 0.28 7.91 7.90
C LEU A 71 0.55 9.29 8.52
N GLU A 72 0.22 9.49 9.79
CA GLU A 72 0.47 10.74 10.49
C GLU A 72 1.96 11.11 10.46
N THR A 73 2.82 10.13 10.70
CA THR A 73 4.28 10.31 10.62
C THR A 73 4.72 10.72 9.22
N THR A 74 4.19 10.05 8.19
CA THR A 74 4.47 10.38 6.79
C THR A 74 3.96 11.78 6.43
N LEU A 75 2.76 12.17 6.87
CA LEU A 75 2.20 13.50 6.59
C LEU A 75 3.04 14.61 7.17
N ARG A 76 3.58 14.47 8.37
CA ARG A 76 4.52 15.44 8.95
C ARG A 76 5.73 15.65 8.05
N ALA A 77 6.30 14.59 7.49
CA ALA A 77 7.42 14.70 6.56
C ALA A 77 7.00 15.32 5.21
N VAL A 78 5.79 15.04 4.74
CA VAL A 78 5.23 15.69 3.53
C VAL A 78 5.05 17.19 3.75
N GLU A 79 4.49 17.60 4.90
CA GLU A 79 4.31 19.01 5.23
C GLU A 79 5.64 19.74 5.40
N GLU A 80 6.61 19.13 6.09
CA GLU A 80 7.94 19.71 6.28
C GLU A 80 8.64 19.96 4.94
N LYS A 81 8.58 19.01 4.02
CA LYS A 81 9.35 19.03 2.78
C LYS A 81 8.61 19.66 1.60
N PHE A 82 7.29 19.51 1.53
CA PHE A 82 6.46 19.91 0.39
C PHE A 82 5.36 20.93 0.75
N GLY A 83 5.21 21.30 2.03
CA GLY A 83 4.11 22.12 2.52
C GLY A 83 3.88 23.40 1.75
N LYS A 84 4.95 24.11 1.36
CA LYS A 84 4.85 25.36 0.58
C LYS A 84 4.15 25.15 -0.77
N TRP A 85 4.26 23.97 -1.38
CA TRP A 85 3.64 23.65 -2.66
C TRP A 85 2.23 23.08 -2.50
N LEU A 86 1.90 22.49 -1.35
CA LEU A 86 0.55 21.99 -1.08
C LEU A 86 -0.52 23.07 -1.22
N PHE A 87 -0.20 24.32 -0.86
CA PHE A 87 -1.10 25.47 -1.05
C PHE A 87 -1.42 25.79 -2.51
N LYS A 88 -0.63 25.29 -3.47
CA LYS A 88 -0.86 25.44 -4.90
C LYS A 88 -1.66 24.28 -5.50
N MET A 89 -1.87 23.21 -4.76
CA MET A 89 -2.51 21.99 -5.24
C MET A 89 -4.02 22.02 -5.03
N ASN A 90 -4.74 21.32 -5.91
CA ASN A 90 -6.18 21.09 -5.76
C ASN A 90 -6.49 19.78 -5.01
N TRP A 91 -5.55 18.84 -5.03
CA TRP A 91 -5.74 17.53 -4.42
C TRP A 91 -4.42 16.92 -3.94
N LEU A 92 -4.54 16.02 -2.95
CA LEU A 92 -3.48 15.15 -2.48
C LEU A 92 -4.00 13.71 -2.45
N ASN A 93 -3.28 12.82 -3.12
CA ASN A 93 -3.52 11.38 -3.04
C ASN A 93 -2.48 10.77 -2.10
N MET A 94 -2.94 10.20 -0.99
CA MET A 94 -2.09 9.61 0.04
C MET A 94 -1.72 8.14 -0.25
N GLY A 95 -2.09 7.63 -1.44
CA GLY A 95 -1.74 6.29 -1.89
C GLY A 95 -2.50 5.16 -1.19
N GLY A 96 -1.94 3.98 -1.29
CA GLY A 96 -2.46 2.76 -0.68
C GLY A 96 -1.70 2.34 0.58
N GLY A 97 -1.88 1.08 0.96
CA GLY A 97 -1.26 0.50 2.15
C GLY A 97 -1.97 0.83 3.46
N HIS A 98 -3.11 1.54 3.38
CA HIS A 98 -3.99 1.82 4.52
C HIS A 98 -4.85 0.60 4.83
N HIS A 99 -4.60 -0.08 5.92
CA HIS A 99 -5.30 -1.31 6.29
C HIS A 99 -6.61 -1.03 7.06
N ILE A 100 -7.46 -0.18 6.49
CA ILE A 100 -8.63 0.44 7.13
C ILE A 100 -9.70 -0.53 7.63
N THR A 101 -9.70 -1.76 7.16
CA THR A 101 -10.66 -2.81 7.59
C THR A 101 -10.10 -3.76 8.64
N ARG A 102 -8.86 -3.55 9.09
CA ARG A 102 -8.27 -4.30 10.19
C ARG A 102 -8.92 -3.87 11.52
N GLU A 103 -9.15 -4.82 12.44
CA GLU A 103 -9.87 -4.57 13.69
C GLU A 103 -9.19 -3.53 14.61
N ASP A 104 -7.87 -3.45 14.57
CA ASP A 104 -7.06 -2.52 15.39
C ASP A 104 -6.68 -1.22 14.65
N TYR A 105 -7.29 -0.95 13.49
CA TYR A 105 -7.00 0.26 12.73
C TYR A 105 -7.65 1.49 13.38
N ASP A 106 -6.87 2.54 13.62
CA ASP A 106 -7.35 3.80 14.19
C ASP A 106 -7.99 4.69 13.13
N ILE A 107 -9.28 4.48 12.90
CA ILE A 107 -10.10 5.23 11.93
C ILE A 107 -10.19 6.72 12.31
N GLU A 108 -10.31 7.05 13.60
CA GLU A 108 -10.45 8.43 14.05
C GLU A 108 -9.19 9.25 13.74
N ARG A 109 -8.03 8.66 13.87
CA ARG A 109 -6.77 9.28 13.48
C ARG A 109 -6.68 9.47 11.97
N LEU A 110 -7.12 8.49 11.15
CA LEU A 110 -7.21 8.66 9.70
C LEU A 110 -8.09 9.86 9.33
N ILE A 111 -9.28 9.94 9.92
CA ILE A 111 -10.21 11.05 9.71
C ILE A 111 -9.55 12.38 10.10
N SER A 112 -8.85 12.41 11.22
CA SER A 112 -8.11 13.58 11.70
C SER A 112 -7.04 14.02 10.70
N CYS A 113 -6.24 13.09 10.18
CA CYS A 113 -5.24 13.35 9.15
C CYS A 113 -5.87 13.92 7.87
N ILE A 114 -6.97 13.33 7.41
CA ILE A 114 -7.69 13.81 6.23
C ILE A 114 -8.22 15.23 6.44
N ASN A 115 -8.87 15.49 7.57
CA ASN A 115 -9.43 16.80 7.88
C ASN A 115 -8.34 17.86 8.02
N HIS A 116 -7.24 17.53 8.68
CA HIS A 116 -6.08 18.43 8.79
C HIS A 116 -5.61 18.91 7.41
N MET A 117 -5.39 18.00 6.46
CA MET A 117 -4.94 18.36 5.11
C MET A 117 -5.99 19.15 4.32
N LYS A 118 -7.26 18.81 4.49
CA LYS A 118 -8.37 19.56 3.86
C LYS A 118 -8.50 20.99 4.40
N GLU A 119 -8.44 21.15 5.71
CA GLU A 119 -8.65 22.44 6.37
C GLU A 119 -7.43 23.36 6.24
N THR A 120 -6.22 22.80 6.33
CA THR A 120 -4.97 23.57 6.24
C THR A 120 -4.67 24.04 4.83
N TYR A 121 -4.86 23.16 3.83
CA TYR A 121 -4.42 23.41 2.46
C TYR A 121 -5.56 23.53 1.44
N GLY A 122 -6.80 23.29 1.82
CA GLY A 122 -7.95 23.33 0.92
C GLY A 122 -8.01 22.16 -0.06
N LEU A 123 -7.38 21.04 0.25
CA LEU A 123 -7.18 19.92 -0.68
C LEU A 123 -8.36 18.95 -0.76
N GLN A 124 -8.65 18.45 -1.95
CA GLN A 124 -9.39 17.20 -2.10
C GLN A 124 -8.46 16.02 -1.78
N ILE A 125 -8.86 15.16 -0.86
CA ILE A 125 -8.05 14.00 -0.45
C ILE A 125 -8.54 12.74 -1.15
N TYR A 126 -7.57 11.92 -1.59
CA TYR A 126 -7.77 10.59 -2.16
C TYR A 126 -6.93 9.55 -1.41
N LEU A 127 -7.48 8.34 -1.32
CA LEU A 127 -6.82 7.14 -0.79
C LEU A 127 -6.99 6.00 -1.79
N GLU A 128 -6.06 5.03 -1.77
CA GLU A 128 -6.05 3.86 -2.64
C GLU A 128 -6.02 2.55 -1.82
N PRO A 129 -7.01 2.27 -0.95
CA PRO A 129 -6.98 1.14 -0.03
C PRO A 129 -7.30 -0.18 -0.77
N GLY A 130 -6.33 -0.77 -1.46
CA GLY A 130 -6.51 -1.95 -2.30
C GLY A 130 -6.94 -3.19 -1.52
N GLU A 131 -6.04 -3.79 -0.76
CA GLU A 131 -6.29 -5.00 0.02
C GLU A 131 -7.45 -4.83 1.01
N ALA A 132 -7.48 -3.73 1.73
CA ALA A 132 -8.49 -3.44 2.73
C ALA A 132 -9.93 -3.50 2.20
N VAL A 133 -10.15 -3.18 0.93
CA VAL A 133 -11.48 -3.24 0.29
C VAL A 133 -11.94 -4.69 0.10
N ALA A 134 -11.01 -5.61 -0.15
CA ALA A 134 -11.30 -7.02 -0.42
C ALA A 134 -11.08 -7.95 0.79
N LEU A 135 -10.52 -7.45 1.89
CA LEU A 135 -10.22 -8.24 3.08
C LEU A 135 -11.49 -8.91 3.61
N ASN A 136 -11.41 -10.23 3.81
CA ASN A 136 -12.53 -11.08 4.27
C ASN A 136 -13.80 -11.06 3.38
N ALA A 137 -13.68 -10.62 2.12
CA ALA A 137 -14.80 -10.56 1.18
C ALA A 137 -15.24 -11.95 0.67
N GLY A 138 -14.41 -12.98 0.78
CA GLY A 138 -14.71 -14.32 0.31
C GLY A 138 -13.75 -15.39 0.81
N TYR A 139 -13.97 -16.61 0.34
CA TYR A 139 -13.14 -17.76 0.63
C TYR A 139 -12.65 -18.40 -0.68
N ASN A 140 -11.40 -18.80 -0.69
CA ASN A 140 -10.93 -19.74 -1.70
C ASN A 140 -11.27 -21.16 -1.21
N VAL A 141 -12.15 -21.85 -1.93
CA VAL A 141 -12.55 -23.23 -1.61
C VAL A 141 -11.69 -24.16 -2.45
N THR A 142 -11.06 -25.12 -1.80
CA THR A 142 -10.15 -26.08 -2.44
C THR A 142 -10.47 -27.49 -2.00
N GLU A 143 -10.24 -28.47 -2.88
CA GLU A 143 -10.38 -29.90 -2.59
C GLU A 143 -8.99 -30.50 -2.27
N VAL A 144 -8.97 -31.41 -1.30
CA VAL A 144 -7.79 -32.22 -1.01
C VAL A 144 -7.78 -33.41 -1.97
N LEU A 145 -6.85 -33.38 -2.94
CA LEU A 145 -6.71 -34.43 -3.96
C LEU A 145 -5.98 -35.67 -3.41
N ASP A 146 -5.01 -35.43 -2.49
CA ASP A 146 -4.22 -36.53 -1.90
C ASP A 146 -3.61 -36.09 -0.56
N ILE A 147 -3.20 -37.06 0.24
CA ILE A 147 -2.47 -36.83 1.51
C ILE A 147 -1.20 -37.67 1.48
N VAL A 148 -0.07 -37.00 1.47
CA VAL A 148 1.25 -37.64 1.51
C VAL A 148 1.84 -37.48 2.91
N GLU A 149 2.57 -38.51 3.38
CA GLU A 149 3.27 -38.49 4.66
C GLU A 149 4.79 -38.43 4.44
N ASN A 150 5.40 -37.31 4.86
CA ASN A 150 6.84 -37.13 4.85
C ASN A 150 7.23 -36.14 5.94
N ASN A 151 7.69 -36.66 7.07
CA ASN A 151 7.97 -35.88 8.29
C ASN A 151 6.78 -35.01 8.73
N GLY A 152 5.57 -35.49 8.47
CA GLY A 152 4.29 -34.83 8.71
C GLY A 152 3.32 -35.07 7.56
N LYS A 153 2.05 -34.71 7.77
CA LYS A 153 1.02 -34.81 6.73
C LYS A 153 1.11 -33.63 5.78
N ILE A 154 1.15 -33.90 4.50
CA ILE A 154 1.16 -32.93 3.40
C ILE A 154 -0.14 -33.11 2.62
N LEU A 155 -0.94 -32.07 2.55
CA LEU A 155 -2.17 -32.05 1.77
C LEU A 155 -1.86 -31.57 0.35
N ILE A 156 -2.22 -32.35 -0.65
CA ILE A 156 -2.17 -31.97 -2.06
C ILE A 156 -3.51 -31.38 -2.43
N LEU A 157 -3.52 -30.12 -2.88
CA LEU A 157 -4.73 -29.37 -3.14
C LEU A 157 -4.90 -29.11 -4.65
N ASP A 158 -6.14 -28.88 -5.09
CA ASP A 158 -6.46 -28.47 -6.46
C ASP A 158 -6.27 -26.96 -6.71
N THR A 159 -5.70 -26.24 -5.75
CA THR A 159 -5.33 -24.83 -5.85
C THR A 159 -3.82 -24.68 -5.94
N SER A 160 -3.35 -23.56 -6.52
CA SER A 160 -1.93 -23.26 -6.55
C SER A 160 -1.66 -21.83 -6.10
N ALA A 161 -0.50 -21.61 -5.48
CA ALA A 161 -0.07 -20.26 -5.09
C ALA A 161 0.07 -19.35 -6.31
N ALA A 162 0.64 -19.84 -7.40
CA ALA A 162 0.84 -19.06 -8.62
C ALA A 162 -0.47 -18.50 -9.22
N CYS A 163 -1.58 -19.24 -9.09
CA CYS A 163 -2.86 -18.85 -9.67
C CYS A 163 -3.79 -18.12 -8.70
N HIS A 164 -3.74 -18.47 -7.41
CA HIS A 164 -4.74 -18.03 -6.43
C HIS A 164 -4.18 -17.14 -5.31
N MET A 165 -2.86 -17.25 -5.03
CA MET A 165 -2.19 -16.53 -3.95
C MET A 165 -0.72 -16.23 -4.34
N PRO A 166 -0.48 -15.49 -5.44
CA PRO A 166 0.88 -15.29 -5.97
C PRO A 166 1.82 -14.57 -5.00
N ASP A 167 1.31 -13.74 -4.14
CA ASP A 167 2.03 -13.04 -3.07
C ASP A 167 2.70 -13.99 -2.08
N VAL A 168 2.16 -15.19 -1.84
CA VAL A 168 2.80 -16.23 -1.03
C VAL A 168 4.16 -16.66 -1.60
N LEU A 169 4.35 -16.55 -2.91
CA LEU A 169 5.61 -16.91 -3.57
C LEU A 169 6.69 -15.84 -3.39
N GLU A 170 6.30 -14.58 -3.34
CA GLU A 170 7.21 -13.46 -3.16
C GLU A 170 7.49 -13.17 -1.69
N MET A 171 6.47 -13.26 -0.85
CA MET A 171 6.54 -13.12 0.59
C MET A 171 5.87 -14.32 1.26
N PRO A 172 6.62 -15.39 1.56
CA PRO A 172 6.03 -16.59 2.16
C PRO A 172 5.32 -16.29 3.49
N TYR A 173 4.03 -16.51 3.51
CA TYR A 173 3.20 -16.49 4.70
C TYR A 173 2.28 -17.72 4.72
N ARG A 174 1.72 -18.04 5.87
CA ARG A 174 0.71 -19.09 5.98
C ARG A 174 -0.68 -18.49 5.75
N PRO A 175 -1.36 -18.80 4.63
CA PRO A 175 -2.72 -18.36 4.42
C PRO A 175 -3.62 -18.84 5.55
N PRO A 176 -4.56 -18.03 6.06
CA PRO A 176 -5.50 -18.46 7.07
C PRO A 176 -6.44 -19.54 6.52
N LEU A 177 -6.63 -20.62 7.28
CA LEU A 177 -7.53 -21.71 6.93
C LEU A 177 -8.66 -21.81 7.93
N LYS A 178 -9.90 -21.82 7.44
CA LYS A 178 -11.06 -22.00 8.29
C LYS A 178 -11.00 -23.35 8.99
N GLY A 179 -11.04 -23.35 10.32
CA GLY A 179 -10.97 -24.55 11.15
C GLY A 179 -9.56 -25.08 11.40
N SER A 180 -8.51 -24.40 10.94
CA SER A 180 -7.13 -24.76 11.35
C SER A 180 -6.84 -24.25 12.76
N GLY A 181 -5.91 -24.92 13.46
CA GLY A 181 -5.35 -24.45 14.73
C GLY A 181 -4.42 -23.23 14.53
N LEU A 182 -4.01 -22.64 15.66
CA LEU A 182 -3.03 -21.55 15.64
C LEU A 182 -1.68 -22.02 15.13
N PRO A 183 -0.84 -21.10 14.61
CA PRO A 183 0.53 -21.42 14.21
C PRO A 183 1.27 -22.12 15.35
N GLY A 184 1.82 -23.33 15.07
CA GLY A 184 2.54 -24.13 16.06
C GLY A 184 1.72 -25.19 16.81
N GLU A 185 0.38 -25.17 16.77
CA GLU A 185 -0.44 -26.16 17.48
C GLU A 185 -0.48 -27.56 16.80
N LYS A 186 -0.39 -27.61 15.48
CA LYS A 186 -0.22 -28.86 14.72
C LYS A 186 0.53 -28.58 13.44
N PRO A 187 1.64 -29.29 13.16
CA PRO A 187 2.34 -29.15 11.89
C PRO A 187 1.51 -29.80 10.78
N VAL A 188 0.86 -29.02 9.97
CA VAL A 188 0.30 -29.44 8.68
C VAL A 188 0.99 -28.59 7.62
N SER A 189 1.74 -29.22 6.74
CA SER A 189 2.30 -28.56 5.57
C SER A 189 1.31 -28.65 4.42
N TYR A 190 1.18 -27.55 3.68
CA TYR A 190 0.46 -27.51 2.42
C TYR A 190 1.47 -27.44 1.30
N THR A 191 1.35 -28.32 0.32
CA THR A 191 2.08 -28.18 -0.93
C THR A 191 1.13 -27.76 -2.02
N HIS A 192 1.55 -26.76 -2.75
CA HIS A 192 0.96 -26.41 -4.02
C HIS A 192 1.50 -27.38 -5.07
N LEU A 193 0.70 -27.70 -6.06
CA LEU A 193 1.25 -28.18 -7.32
C LEU A 193 2.10 -27.06 -7.90
N THR A 194 3.40 -27.13 -7.65
CA THR A 194 4.37 -26.38 -8.43
C THR A 194 4.57 -27.18 -9.71
N LEU A 195 4.16 -26.59 -10.82
CA LEU A 195 4.57 -27.05 -12.13
C LEU A 195 6.04 -26.71 -12.34
#